data_89dffc3a70effcc4c5421f06d9fc21ab
#
_entry.id   89dffc3a70effcc4c5421f06d9fc21ab
#
_cell.length_a   1.000
_cell.length_b   1.000
_cell.length_c   1.000
_cell.angle_alpha   90.00
_cell.angle_beta   90.00
_cell.angle_gamma   90.00
#
_symmetry.space_group_name_H-M   'P 1'
#
loop_
_entity.id
_entity.type
_entity.pdbx_description
1 polymer ?
#
loop_
_entity_poly.entity_id
_entity_poly.type
_entity_poly.pdbx_seq_one_letter_code
_entity_poly.pdbx_strand_id
1 'polypeptide(L)'
;GAVAVAGGAASMTAANAAPPVQPDVPPGEYRGDLASGADWMAHVPQEWNGTVVLFAHGFGQLAAQDAPDEPTRQELLEQGYALVGSSYSGPSLWALESAVDDQYAALEAFEELLGVEPERTIALGRSMGGLVSARQAEDPRGEIDGVLTTCGLVAGALNLNDYQLDGVYTLSHLLAPDQDIPLVRYESPEQAAQAAADLVAVVTESQGTPEGRARIALASAFLNMPTWYSGDVPPAPQDHQAQQVQQYEALVAGGLERYVTGRQQIELAAGGNSAYNAGVDYRALLDSSAHADQVRALYREAGLDLDADLATLTRDADVEADPEAVADLTRSSMVTGELAVPELAIHTVADELVPVEHEDWYAEQVARAGEAGLLRQAYVDGAGHCEFQPAEQVAALQALEQRLDTGRWDDLADPARLNAAADALELGTTARFTPFDPARLVGGLGEPGRDRDR
;
A
#
# COMPACT_ATOMS: atom_id res chain seq x y z
N GLY A 1 -48.57 -7.83 -52.21
CA GLY A 1 -47.26 -7.30 -52.49
C GLY A 1 -46.52 -7.04 -51.20
N ALA A 2 -45.57 -7.91 -50.83
CA ALA A 2 -44.65 -7.71 -49.71
C ALA A 2 -43.40 -7.03 -50.23
N VAL A 3 -43.07 -5.89 -49.62
CA VAL A 3 -41.81 -5.17 -49.87
C VAL A 3 -40.81 -5.60 -48.79
N ALA A 4 -39.73 -6.27 -49.16
CA ALA A 4 -38.63 -6.61 -48.31
C ALA A 4 -37.71 -5.40 -48.19
N VAL A 5 -37.51 -4.91 -46.93
CA VAL A 5 -36.51 -3.90 -46.62
C VAL A 5 -35.20 -4.63 -46.25
N ALA A 6 -34.20 -4.52 -47.11
CA ALA A 6 -32.85 -5.01 -46.82
C ALA A 6 -32.17 -4.02 -45.87
N GLY A 7 -31.94 -4.44 -44.63
CA GLY A 7 -31.15 -3.74 -43.67
C GLY A 7 -29.65 -4.01 -43.93
N GLY A 8 -28.96 -3.02 -44.48
CA GLY A 8 -27.51 -3.08 -44.58
C GLY A 8 -26.85 -2.89 -43.21
N ALA A 9 -26.19 -3.94 -42.72
CA ALA A 9 -25.28 -3.83 -41.59
C ALA A 9 -24.03 -3.10 -42.05
N ALA A 10 -23.86 -1.84 -41.61
CA ALA A 10 -22.63 -1.13 -41.76
C ALA A 10 -21.59 -1.74 -40.81
N SER A 11 -20.64 -2.50 -41.34
CA SER A 11 -19.44 -2.90 -40.63
C SER A 11 -18.63 -1.61 -40.35
N MET A 12 -18.64 -1.19 -39.10
CA MET A 12 -17.65 -0.23 -38.62
C MET A 12 -16.29 -0.95 -38.63
N THR A 13 -15.51 -0.73 -39.67
CA THR A 13 -14.08 -1.02 -39.63
C THR A 13 -13.48 -0.11 -38.55
N ALA A 14 -12.93 -0.72 -37.48
CA ALA A 14 -12.07 -0.02 -36.57
C ALA A 14 -10.97 0.67 -37.41
N ALA A 15 -10.89 1.99 -37.30
CA ALA A 15 -9.77 2.72 -37.90
C ALA A 15 -8.50 2.15 -37.29
N ASN A 16 -7.62 1.54 -38.07
CA ASN A 16 -6.30 1.13 -37.66
C ASN A 16 -5.57 2.42 -37.25
N ALA A 17 -5.37 2.61 -35.92
CA ALA A 17 -4.48 3.65 -35.45
C ALA A 17 -3.08 3.39 -36.04
N ALA A 18 -2.41 4.46 -36.46
CA ALA A 18 -1.03 4.34 -36.91
C ALA A 18 -0.17 3.74 -35.79
N PRO A 19 0.81 2.87 -36.09
CA PRO A 19 1.69 2.35 -35.05
C PRO A 19 2.46 3.51 -34.39
N PRO A 20 2.79 3.40 -33.08
CA PRO A 20 3.50 4.44 -32.36
C PRO A 20 4.89 4.69 -32.98
N VAL A 21 5.34 5.94 -32.93
CA VAL A 21 6.68 6.33 -33.36
C VAL A 21 7.69 5.66 -32.41
N GLN A 22 8.70 5.00 -32.96
CA GLN A 22 9.71 4.29 -32.16
C GLN A 22 10.76 5.26 -31.60
N PRO A 23 11.38 4.95 -30.43
CA PRO A 23 12.43 5.77 -29.83
C PRO A 23 13.64 5.96 -30.75
N ASP A 24 14.33 7.08 -30.57
CA ASP A 24 15.57 7.38 -31.28
C ASP A 24 16.77 6.55 -30.77
N VAL A 25 16.62 5.87 -29.63
CA VAL A 25 17.66 5.05 -29.00
C VAL A 25 17.37 3.56 -29.13
N PRO A 26 18.40 2.70 -29.14
CA PRO A 26 18.23 1.24 -29.20
C PRO A 26 17.47 0.69 -27.99
N PRO A 27 16.82 -0.50 -28.13
CA PRO A 27 16.33 -1.24 -26.98
C PRO A 27 17.44 -1.56 -25.97
N GLY A 28 17.11 -1.53 -24.67
CA GLY A 28 18.06 -1.86 -23.61
C GLY A 28 17.87 -1.05 -22.33
N GLU A 29 18.79 -1.25 -21.40
CA GLU A 29 18.85 -0.55 -20.12
C GLU A 29 19.60 0.78 -20.25
N TYR A 30 19.07 1.80 -19.60
CA TYR A 30 19.66 3.14 -19.49
C TYR A 30 19.65 3.61 -18.05
N ARG A 31 20.62 4.45 -17.69
CA ARG A 31 20.77 5.04 -16.37
C ARG A 31 21.26 6.47 -16.46
N GLY A 32 20.99 7.26 -15.43
CA GLY A 32 21.46 8.62 -15.33
C GLY A 32 21.28 9.19 -13.93
N ASP A 33 21.80 10.40 -13.75
CA ASP A 33 21.74 11.15 -12.51
C ASP A 33 20.73 12.30 -12.65
N LEU A 34 20.07 12.66 -11.54
CA LEU A 34 19.18 13.80 -11.47
C LEU A 34 19.84 14.96 -10.70
N ALA A 35 19.42 16.18 -10.96
CA ALA A 35 19.92 17.37 -10.27
C ALA A 35 19.67 17.33 -8.75
N SER A 36 18.66 16.61 -8.30
CA SER A 36 18.36 16.39 -6.89
C SER A 36 19.36 15.51 -6.14
N GLY A 37 20.21 14.79 -6.88
CA GLY A 37 21.12 13.77 -6.35
C GLY A 37 20.53 12.36 -6.38
N ALA A 38 19.29 12.17 -6.87
CA ALA A 38 18.76 10.86 -7.15
C ALA A 38 19.33 10.30 -8.45
N ASP A 39 19.29 8.97 -8.57
CA ASP A 39 19.57 8.26 -9.82
C ASP A 39 18.25 7.86 -10.49
N TRP A 40 18.28 7.59 -11.78
CA TRP A 40 17.19 6.97 -12.50
C TRP A 40 17.68 5.79 -13.34
N MET A 41 16.79 4.83 -13.57
CA MET A 41 16.99 3.76 -14.54
C MET A 41 15.76 3.60 -15.42
N ALA A 42 15.98 3.08 -16.61
CA ALA A 42 14.92 2.84 -17.57
C ALA A 42 15.27 1.65 -18.47
N HIS A 43 14.22 1.06 -19.05
CA HIS A 43 14.33 0.07 -20.10
C HIS A 43 13.49 0.47 -21.32
N VAL A 44 14.09 0.42 -22.49
CA VAL A 44 13.43 0.60 -23.79
C VAL A 44 13.16 -0.78 -24.38
N PRO A 45 11.89 -1.12 -24.72
CA PRO A 45 11.54 -2.42 -25.30
C PRO A 45 12.01 -2.56 -26.76
N GLN A 46 11.96 -3.77 -27.30
CA GLN A 46 12.29 -4.04 -28.72
C GLN A 46 11.32 -3.32 -29.68
N GLU A 47 10.04 -3.32 -29.36
CA GLU A 47 8.99 -2.62 -30.08
C GLU A 47 8.15 -1.86 -29.07
N TRP A 48 8.26 -0.53 -29.08
CA TRP A 48 7.54 0.30 -28.13
C TRP A 48 6.07 0.47 -28.52
N ASN A 49 5.17 0.28 -27.56
CA ASN A 49 3.73 0.42 -27.73
C ASN A 49 3.21 1.86 -27.52
N GLY A 50 4.09 2.84 -27.30
CA GLY A 50 3.73 4.23 -27.06
C GLY A 50 3.47 4.58 -25.58
N THR A 51 3.43 3.59 -24.69
CA THR A 51 3.20 3.79 -23.25
C THR A 51 4.49 3.75 -22.47
N VAL A 52 4.66 4.70 -21.54
CA VAL A 52 5.69 4.70 -20.49
C VAL A 52 5.05 4.31 -19.16
N VAL A 53 5.67 3.37 -18.45
CA VAL A 53 5.34 3.04 -17.06
C VAL A 53 6.38 3.70 -16.16
N LEU A 54 5.94 4.63 -15.34
CA LEU A 54 6.74 5.32 -14.33
C LEU A 54 6.59 4.56 -13.00
N PHE A 55 7.60 3.78 -12.64
CA PHE A 55 7.57 2.92 -11.46
C PHE A 55 8.11 3.62 -10.22
N ALA A 56 7.34 3.60 -9.15
CA ALA A 56 7.71 4.09 -7.83
C ALA A 56 7.97 2.92 -6.88
N HIS A 57 9.22 2.81 -6.40
CA HIS A 57 9.63 1.70 -5.52
C HIS A 57 9.18 1.88 -4.06
N GLY A 58 9.19 0.80 -3.29
CA GLY A 58 8.82 0.76 -1.88
C GLY A 58 9.90 1.29 -0.92
N PHE A 59 9.58 1.22 0.37
CA PHE A 59 10.49 1.57 1.46
C PHE A 59 11.71 0.65 1.48
N GLY A 60 12.90 1.23 1.61
CA GLY A 60 14.16 0.52 1.66
C GLY A 60 15.30 1.34 1.08
N GLN A 61 16.34 0.66 0.62
CA GLN A 61 17.48 1.31 0.03
C GLN A 61 17.07 2.24 -1.13
N LEU A 62 17.59 3.46 -1.13
CA LEU A 62 17.36 4.45 -2.19
C LEU A 62 18.19 4.08 -3.43
N ALA A 63 17.68 3.14 -4.21
CA ALA A 63 18.27 2.67 -5.46
C ALA A 63 17.24 2.75 -6.58
N ALA A 64 17.67 3.17 -7.77
CA ALA A 64 16.79 3.30 -8.93
C ALA A 64 16.20 1.95 -9.32
N GLN A 65 14.88 1.92 -9.51
CA GLN A 65 14.11 0.76 -9.95
C GLN A 65 13.04 1.21 -10.95
N ASP A 66 12.80 0.42 -11.97
CA ASP A 66 11.81 0.72 -13.02
C ASP A 66 10.72 -0.36 -13.17
N ALA A 67 10.76 -1.38 -12.31
CA ALA A 67 9.73 -2.41 -12.23
C ALA A 67 9.71 -3.07 -10.84
N PRO A 68 8.58 -3.70 -10.45
CA PRO A 68 8.44 -4.31 -9.13
C PRO A 68 9.31 -5.55 -8.92
N ASP A 69 9.55 -6.31 -9.97
CA ASP A 69 10.37 -7.52 -9.98
C ASP A 69 10.83 -7.84 -11.40
N GLU A 70 11.83 -8.72 -11.54
CA GLU A 70 12.40 -9.06 -12.83
C GLU A 70 11.41 -9.80 -13.76
N PRO A 71 10.63 -10.79 -13.31
CA PRO A 71 9.65 -11.43 -14.18
C PRO A 71 8.59 -10.46 -14.72
N THR A 72 8.11 -9.53 -13.90
CA THR A 72 7.16 -8.50 -14.33
C THR A 72 7.81 -7.52 -15.31
N ARG A 73 9.08 -7.12 -15.07
CA ARG A 73 9.84 -6.29 -16.03
C ARG A 73 9.90 -6.94 -17.40
N GLN A 74 10.29 -8.21 -17.45
CA GLN A 74 10.42 -8.93 -18.72
C GLN A 74 9.10 -8.98 -19.47
N GLU A 75 8.01 -9.31 -18.78
CA GLU A 75 6.68 -9.37 -19.38
C GLU A 75 6.23 -8.00 -19.91
N LEU A 76 6.44 -6.93 -19.14
CA LEU A 76 6.09 -5.57 -19.56
C LEU A 76 6.89 -5.15 -20.81
N LEU A 77 8.19 -5.47 -20.87
CA LEU A 77 9.02 -5.18 -22.04
C LEU A 77 8.59 -5.99 -23.27
N GLU A 78 8.22 -7.26 -23.10
CA GLU A 78 7.67 -8.11 -24.18
C GLU A 78 6.33 -7.56 -24.70
N GLN A 79 5.53 -6.93 -23.84
CA GLN A 79 4.28 -6.25 -24.17
C GLN A 79 4.51 -4.87 -24.82
N GLY A 80 5.75 -4.40 -24.88
CA GLY A 80 6.12 -3.15 -25.53
C GLY A 80 6.10 -1.91 -24.63
N TYR A 81 5.97 -2.04 -23.31
CA TYR A 81 6.07 -0.91 -22.39
C TYR A 81 7.51 -0.43 -22.24
N ALA A 82 7.74 0.88 -22.30
CA ALA A 82 8.97 1.48 -21.82
C ALA A 82 8.85 1.74 -20.32
N LEU A 83 9.93 1.49 -19.57
CA LEU A 83 9.91 1.54 -18.12
C LEU A 83 10.92 2.56 -17.61
N VAL A 84 10.56 3.34 -16.58
CA VAL A 84 11.47 4.27 -15.92
C VAL A 84 11.10 4.41 -14.44
N GLY A 85 12.10 4.67 -13.60
CA GLY A 85 11.88 5.00 -12.19
C GLY A 85 13.12 5.63 -11.57
N SER A 86 12.94 6.39 -10.49
CA SER A 86 14.01 7.02 -9.74
C SER A 86 14.38 6.24 -8.49
N SER A 87 15.55 6.56 -7.93
CA SER A 87 15.98 6.07 -6.61
C SER A 87 15.33 6.83 -5.46
N TYR A 88 14.77 7.99 -5.70
CA TYR A 88 14.49 9.08 -4.78
C TYR A 88 15.79 9.68 -4.19
N SER A 89 15.80 10.98 -3.92
CA SER A 89 16.97 11.63 -3.31
C SER A 89 16.96 11.55 -1.79
N GLY A 90 15.84 11.29 -1.17
CA GLY A 90 15.72 11.24 0.28
C GLY A 90 15.70 12.65 0.90
N PRO A 91 16.42 12.85 2.03
CA PRO A 91 17.50 12.00 2.59
C PRO A 91 17.06 10.80 3.42
N SER A 92 15.81 10.78 3.93
CA SER A 92 15.34 9.62 4.69
C SER A 92 14.91 8.47 3.78
N LEU A 93 14.81 7.24 4.33
CA LEU A 93 14.23 6.12 3.60
C LEU A 93 12.71 6.25 3.44
N TRP A 94 12.05 7.07 4.25
CA TRP A 94 10.69 7.56 3.99
C TRP A 94 10.78 8.75 3.04
N ALA A 95 10.97 8.47 1.78
CA ALA A 95 11.40 9.45 0.78
C ALA A 95 10.27 10.30 0.19
N LEU A 96 9.07 10.32 0.80
CA LEU A 96 7.91 11.09 0.31
C LEU A 96 8.20 12.60 0.21
N GLU A 97 9.18 13.09 0.97
CA GLU A 97 9.62 14.48 0.89
C GLU A 97 10.19 14.86 -0.48
N SER A 98 10.69 13.89 -1.25
CA SER A 98 11.32 14.12 -2.55
C SER A 98 10.78 13.25 -3.69
N ALA A 99 10.13 12.14 -3.38
CA ALA A 99 9.85 11.06 -4.33
C ALA A 99 8.97 11.50 -5.51
N VAL A 100 7.93 12.30 -5.30
CA VAL A 100 7.03 12.74 -6.38
C VAL A 100 7.81 13.58 -7.39
N ASP A 101 8.61 14.55 -6.93
CA ASP A 101 9.40 15.42 -7.80
C ASP A 101 10.51 14.65 -8.51
N ASP A 102 11.19 13.73 -7.81
CA ASP A 102 12.22 12.89 -8.40
C ASP A 102 11.65 11.93 -9.47
N GLN A 103 10.45 11.41 -9.27
CA GLN A 103 9.77 10.60 -10.29
C GLN A 103 9.48 11.41 -11.56
N TYR A 104 8.99 12.63 -11.44
CA TYR A 104 8.77 13.48 -12.62
C TYR A 104 10.08 13.90 -13.30
N ALA A 105 11.12 14.18 -12.51
CA ALA A 105 12.44 14.47 -13.08
C ALA A 105 13.02 13.25 -13.84
N ALA A 106 12.82 12.03 -13.33
CA ALA A 106 13.21 10.81 -14.03
C ALA A 106 12.41 10.60 -15.31
N LEU A 107 11.12 10.88 -15.29
CA LEU A 107 10.26 10.83 -16.49
C LEU A 107 10.76 11.80 -17.56
N GLU A 108 11.00 13.06 -17.20
CA GLU A 108 11.50 14.10 -18.13
C GLU A 108 12.85 13.68 -18.73
N ALA A 109 13.81 13.21 -17.92
CA ALA A 109 15.09 12.73 -18.42
C ALA A 109 14.96 11.55 -19.38
N PHE A 110 14.00 10.67 -19.11
CA PHE A 110 13.74 9.53 -19.97
C PHE A 110 13.03 9.93 -21.29
N GLU A 111 12.10 10.84 -21.26
CA GLU A 111 11.45 11.39 -22.46
C GLU A 111 12.46 12.10 -23.39
N GLU A 112 13.39 12.86 -22.82
CA GLU A 112 14.51 13.43 -23.57
C GLU A 112 15.38 12.36 -24.22
N LEU A 113 15.66 11.26 -23.51
CA LEU A 113 16.41 10.12 -24.06
C LEU A 113 15.66 9.42 -25.20
N LEU A 114 14.34 9.21 -25.05
CA LEU A 114 13.51 8.58 -26.08
C LEU A 114 13.48 9.40 -27.38
N GLY A 115 13.56 10.73 -27.27
CA GLY A 115 13.47 11.66 -28.41
C GLY A 115 12.07 11.72 -29.04
N VAL A 116 11.10 11.02 -28.43
CA VAL A 116 9.71 10.93 -28.87
C VAL A 116 8.82 11.07 -27.65
N GLU A 117 7.76 11.86 -27.76
CA GLU A 117 6.79 12.05 -26.71
C GLU A 117 5.93 10.79 -26.53
N PRO A 118 5.73 10.28 -25.30
CA PRO A 118 4.83 9.16 -25.05
C PRO A 118 3.39 9.48 -25.45
N GLU A 119 2.68 8.49 -25.99
CA GLU A 119 1.23 8.60 -26.21
C GLU A 119 0.48 8.50 -24.87
N ARG A 120 1.08 7.82 -23.88
CA ARG A 120 0.51 7.58 -22.56
C ARG A 120 1.60 7.38 -21.52
N THR A 121 1.38 7.91 -20.32
CA THR A 121 2.21 7.68 -19.14
C THR A 121 1.35 7.16 -18.00
N ILE A 122 1.71 5.99 -17.46
CA ILE A 122 1.04 5.35 -16.31
C ILE A 122 2.01 5.28 -15.16
N ALA A 123 1.62 5.83 -14.00
CA ALA A 123 2.37 5.64 -12.77
C ALA A 123 1.99 4.28 -12.15
N LEU A 124 3.00 3.48 -11.82
CA LEU A 124 2.86 2.20 -11.13
C LEU A 124 3.63 2.27 -9.82
N GLY A 125 2.94 2.19 -8.69
CA GLY A 125 3.59 2.26 -7.38
C GLY A 125 3.40 1.01 -6.55
N ARG A 126 4.48 0.56 -5.89
CA ARG A 126 4.48 -0.59 -4.98
C ARG A 126 4.72 -0.15 -3.55
N SER A 127 3.88 -0.58 -2.59
CA SER A 127 4.05 -0.30 -1.16
C SER A 127 4.11 1.22 -0.87
N MET A 128 5.19 1.72 -0.28
CA MET A 128 5.41 3.17 -0.13
C MET A 128 5.34 3.88 -1.50
N GLY A 129 5.84 3.27 -2.56
CA GLY A 129 5.69 3.77 -3.93
C GLY A 129 4.24 3.85 -4.39
N GLY A 130 3.34 3.03 -3.83
CA GLY A 130 1.89 3.15 -4.03
C GLY A 130 1.34 4.47 -3.49
N LEU A 131 1.83 4.93 -2.35
CA LEU A 131 1.50 6.27 -1.85
C LEU A 131 2.06 7.38 -2.76
N VAL A 132 3.29 7.22 -3.26
CA VAL A 132 3.87 8.14 -4.25
C VAL A 132 2.97 8.25 -5.48
N SER A 133 2.58 7.12 -6.06
CA SER A 133 1.72 7.08 -7.25
C SER A 133 0.30 7.60 -6.98
N ALA A 134 -0.29 7.29 -5.82
CA ALA A 134 -1.58 7.86 -5.43
C ALA A 134 -1.54 9.39 -5.31
N ARG A 135 -0.45 9.95 -4.82
CA ARG A 135 -0.24 11.40 -4.81
C ARG A 135 -0.06 11.97 -6.23
N GLN A 136 0.56 11.22 -7.14
CA GLN A 136 0.63 11.61 -8.56
C GLN A 136 -0.75 11.62 -9.22
N ALA A 137 -1.67 10.74 -8.80
CA ALA A 137 -3.06 10.74 -9.28
C ALA A 137 -3.82 12.03 -8.93
N GLU A 138 -3.41 12.73 -7.87
CA GLU A 138 -3.98 14.00 -7.41
C GLU A 138 -3.20 15.22 -7.91
N ASP A 139 -2.07 15.02 -8.59
CA ASP A 139 -1.16 16.10 -8.96
C ASP A 139 -1.72 16.92 -10.15
N PRO A 140 -1.86 18.26 -9.98
CA PRO A 140 -2.41 19.12 -11.03
C PRO A 140 -1.46 19.33 -12.22
N ARG A 141 -0.20 18.87 -12.16
CA ARG A 141 0.75 18.98 -13.28
C ARG A 141 0.27 18.26 -14.54
N GLY A 142 -0.52 17.18 -14.38
CA GLY A 142 -1.16 16.51 -15.52
C GLY A 142 -0.23 15.68 -16.40
N GLU A 143 0.92 15.25 -15.87
CA GLU A 143 1.92 14.47 -16.61
C GLU A 143 1.61 12.96 -16.62
N ILE A 144 0.63 12.51 -15.83
CA ILE A 144 0.23 11.11 -15.68
C ILE A 144 -1.21 10.95 -16.18
N ASP A 145 -1.45 9.93 -17.01
CA ASP A 145 -2.77 9.63 -17.57
C ASP A 145 -3.61 8.69 -16.71
N GLY A 146 -2.93 7.82 -15.95
CA GLY A 146 -3.57 6.86 -15.05
C GLY A 146 -2.58 6.30 -14.03
N VAL A 147 -3.12 5.70 -12.96
CA VAL A 147 -2.33 5.18 -11.86
C VAL A 147 -2.74 3.75 -11.52
N LEU A 148 -1.75 2.88 -11.34
CA LEU A 148 -1.90 1.55 -10.74
C LEU A 148 -1.12 1.52 -9.41
N THR A 149 -1.82 1.36 -8.29
CA THR A 149 -1.19 1.13 -6.98
C THR A 149 -1.24 -0.34 -6.62
N THR A 150 -0.13 -0.88 -6.14
CA THR A 150 -0.02 -2.26 -5.68
C THR A 150 0.41 -2.29 -4.22
N CYS A 151 -0.36 -2.97 -3.34
CA CYS A 151 -0.08 -3.01 -1.90
C CYS A 151 0.25 -1.63 -1.30
N GLY A 152 -0.46 -0.59 -1.74
CA GLY A 152 -0.12 0.81 -1.46
C GLY A 152 -0.43 1.26 -0.03
N LEU A 153 0.46 2.10 0.52
CA LEU A 153 0.24 2.80 1.80
C LEU A 153 -0.74 3.97 1.63
N VAL A 154 -1.87 3.72 1.00
CA VAL A 154 -2.80 4.77 0.55
C VAL A 154 -3.57 5.46 1.67
N ALA A 155 -3.57 4.92 2.88
CA ALA A 155 -4.06 5.65 4.06
C ALA A 155 -3.05 6.71 4.56
N GLY A 156 -1.82 6.72 4.07
CA GLY A 156 -0.81 7.73 4.37
C GLY A 156 -0.09 7.59 5.70
N ALA A 157 0.91 8.44 5.89
CA ALA A 157 1.84 8.34 7.01
C ALA A 157 1.20 8.62 8.38
N LEU A 158 0.26 9.56 8.46
CA LEU A 158 -0.38 9.88 9.74
C LEU A 158 -1.14 8.68 10.29
N ASN A 159 -1.97 8.05 9.46
CA ASN A 159 -2.70 6.85 9.85
C ASN A 159 -1.77 5.70 10.20
N LEU A 160 -0.76 5.46 9.37
CA LEU A 160 0.24 4.42 9.60
C LEU A 160 0.91 4.57 10.97
N ASN A 161 1.39 5.77 11.29
CA ASN A 161 2.04 6.05 12.55
C ASN A 161 1.10 5.89 13.75
N ASP A 162 -0.15 6.32 13.62
CA ASP A 162 -1.13 6.28 14.70
C ASP A 162 -1.51 4.85 15.06
N TYR A 163 -1.99 4.04 14.11
CA TYR A 163 -2.41 2.68 14.46
C TYR A 163 -1.23 1.76 14.83
N GLN A 164 -0.05 1.98 14.25
CA GLN A 164 1.15 1.24 14.67
C GLN A 164 1.57 1.63 16.10
N LEU A 165 1.43 2.88 16.50
CA LEU A 165 1.63 3.28 17.89
C LEU A 165 0.66 2.57 18.82
N ASP A 166 -0.63 2.53 18.48
CA ASP A 166 -1.64 1.84 19.29
C ASP A 166 -1.27 0.37 19.56
N GLY A 167 -0.80 -0.32 18.54
CA GLY A 167 -0.38 -1.72 18.66
C GLY A 167 0.88 -1.91 19.50
N VAL A 168 1.96 -1.19 19.19
CA VAL A 168 3.22 -1.34 19.94
C VAL A 168 3.11 -0.81 21.37
N TYR A 169 2.29 0.22 21.61
CA TYR A 169 1.94 0.69 22.95
C TYR A 169 1.22 -0.40 23.75
N THR A 170 0.23 -1.06 23.15
CA THR A 170 -0.48 -2.17 23.77
C THR A 170 0.46 -3.30 24.17
N LEU A 171 1.37 -3.70 23.26
CA LEU A 171 2.38 -4.72 23.56
C LEU A 171 3.31 -4.31 24.70
N SER A 172 3.90 -3.12 24.63
CA SER A 172 4.82 -2.62 25.66
C SER A 172 4.13 -2.46 26.99
N HIS A 173 2.98 -1.80 27.02
CA HIS A 173 2.30 -1.42 28.26
C HIS A 173 1.67 -2.60 29.01
N LEU A 174 1.11 -3.59 28.28
CA LEU A 174 0.46 -4.74 28.90
C LEU A 174 1.39 -5.94 29.13
N LEU A 175 2.42 -6.11 28.31
CA LEU A 175 3.32 -7.26 28.38
C LEU A 175 4.62 -6.99 29.14
N ALA A 176 5.09 -5.73 29.12
CA ALA A 176 6.35 -5.33 29.75
C ALA A 176 6.22 -3.98 30.47
N PRO A 177 5.29 -3.84 31.43
CA PRO A 177 5.01 -2.55 32.08
C PRO A 177 6.20 -1.98 32.87
N ASP A 178 7.15 -2.83 33.26
CA ASP A 178 8.35 -2.44 34.02
C ASP A 178 9.56 -2.10 33.12
N GLN A 179 9.41 -2.23 31.78
CA GLN A 179 10.45 -1.89 30.83
C GLN A 179 10.17 -0.53 30.17
N ASP A 180 11.20 0.30 30.08
CA ASP A 180 11.15 1.58 29.37
C ASP A 180 11.60 1.40 27.91
N ILE A 181 10.67 0.95 27.06
CA ILE A 181 10.92 0.77 25.62
C ILE A 181 10.43 2.03 24.90
N PRO A 182 11.33 2.79 24.23
CA PRO A 182 10.90 3.97 23.46
C PRO A 182 10.02 3.54 22.27
N LEU A 183 8.88 4.21 22.10
CA LEU A 183 7.91 3.94 21.06
C LEU A 183 7.87 5.04 19.98
N VAL A 184 8.38 6.21 20.29
CA VAL A 184 8.47 7.41 19.44
C VAL A 184 9.73 8.19 19.77
N ARG A 185 10.10 9.16 18.92
CA ARG A 185 11.22 10.10 19.13
C ARG A 185 12.56 9.40 19.36
N TYR A 186 12.88 8.50 18.43
CA TYR A 186 14.14 7.76 18.47
C TYR A 186 15.32 8.71 18.26
N GLU A 187 16.30 8.65 19.14
CA GLU A 187 17.50 9.50 19.11
C GLU A 187 18.50 9.05 18.05
N SER A 188 18.45 7.76 17.67
CA SER A 188 19.35 7.17 16.67
C SER A 188 18.75 5.90 16.04
N PRO A 189 19.25 5.47 14.87
CA PRO A 189 18.89 4.17 14.30
C PRO A 189 19.20 2.99 15.23
N GLU A 190 20.26 3.09 16.01
CA GLU A 190 20.66 2.06 16.98
C GLU A 190 19.65 1.94 18.12
N GLN A 191 19.16 3.08 18.64
CA GLN A 191 18.10 3.07 19.66
C GLN A 191 16.81 2.46 19.10
N ALA A 192 16.43 2.80 17.88
CA ALA A 192 15.28 2.20 17.21
C ALA A 192 15.45 0.68 17.03
N ALA A 193 16.61 0.22 16.58
CA ALA A 193 16.91 -1.20 16.43
C ALA A 193 16.84 -1.95 17.77
N GLN A 194 17.34 -1.34 18.85
CA GLN A 194 17.26 -1.94 20.19
C GLN A 194 15.80 -2.01 20.68
N ALA A 195 15.01 -0.95 20.47
CA ALA A 195 13.59 -0.96 20.83
C ALA A 195 12.81 -2.06 20.07
N ALA A 196 13.11 -2.25 18.79
CA ALA A 196 12.52 -3.34 18.01
C ALA A 196 12.91 -4.71 18.57
N ALA A 197 14.17 -4.92 18.90
CA ALA A 197 14.65 -6.18 19.49
C ALA A 197 13.99 -6.46 20.85
N ASP A 198 13.84 -5.44 21.69
CA ASP A 198 13.19 -5.56 22.99
C ASP A 198 11.70 -5.93 22.82
N LEU A 199 10.98 -5.32 21.88
CA LEU A 199 9.59 -5.68 21.57
C LEU A 199 9.46 -7.12 21.07
N VAL A 200 10.35 -7.55 20.18
CA VAL A 200 10.38 -8.94 19.69
C VAL A 200 10.61 -9.93 20.85
N ALA A 201 11.53 -9.62 21.76
CA ALA A 201 11.80 -10.47 22.94
C ALA A 201 10.58 -10.56 23.85
N VAL A 202 9.93 -9.43 24.15
CA VAL A 202 8.71 -9.37 24.98
C VAL A 202 7.58 -10.19 24.37
N VAL A 203 7.33 -10.04 23.07
CA VAL A 203 6.26 -10.76 22.36
C VAL A 203 6.57 -12.26 22.29
N THR A 204 7.82 -12.63 22.03
CA THR A 204 8.26 -14.02 21.98
C THR A 204 8.06 -14.72 23.33
N GLU A 205 8.47 -14.10 24.42
CA GLU A 205 8.26 -14.64 25.77
C GLU A 205 6.77 -14.75 26.11
N SER A 206 6.00 -13.70 25.82
CA SER A 206 4.57 -13.63 26.15
C SER A 206 3.72 -14.65 25.39
N GLN A 207 4.16 -15.10 24.20
CA GLN A 207 3.48 -16.15 23.42
C GLN A 207 3.37 -17.48 24.19
N GLY A 208 4.22 -17.71 25.18
CA GLY A 208 4.23 -18.92 26.00
C GLY A 208 3.03 -19.07 26.95
N THR A 209 2.22 -18.03 27.15
CA THR A 209 1.10 -18.06 28.10
C THR A 209 -0.23 -17.70 27.42
N PRO A 210 -1.38 -18.22 27.90
CA PRO A 210 -2.69 -17.81 27.39
C PRO A 210 -2.94 -16.31 27.53
N GLU A 211 -2.51 -15.72 28.62
CA GLU A 211 -2.64 -14.28 28.92
C GLU A 211 -1.82 -13.44 27.92
N GLY A 212 -0.60 -13.85 27.65
CA GLY A 212 0.26 -13.20 26.66
C GLY A 212 -0.33 -13.29 25.25
N ARG A 213 -0.82 -14.46 24.84
CA ARG A 213 -1.48 -14.65 23.55
C ARG A 213 -2.73 -13.77 23.38
N ALA A 214 -3.55 -13.65 24.42
CA ALA A 214 -4.74 -12.79 24.38
C ALA A 214 -4.35 -11.31 24.19
N ARG A 215 -3.33 -10.81 24.88
CA ARG A 215 -2.85 -9.43 24.77
C ARG A 215 -2.16 -9.16 23.44
N ILE A 216 -1.44 -10.15 22.88
CA ILE A 216 -0.88 -10.06 21.50
C ILE A 216 -2.02 -9.96 20.48
N ALA A 217 -3.11 -10.71 20.64
CA ALA A 217 -4.29 -10.60 19.78
C ALA A 217 -4.94 -9.22 19.87
N LEU A 218 -5.02 -8.64 21.07
CA LEU A 218 -5.53 -7.27 21.26
C LEU A 218 -4.68 -6.25 20.51
N ALA A 219 -3.36 -6.29 20.67
CA ALA A 219 -2.45 -5.43 19.92
C ALA A 219 -2.57 -5.62 18.40
N SER A 220 -2.71 -6.87 17.96
CA SER A 220 -2.89 -7.21 16.55
C SER A 220 -4.19 -6.63 15.97
N ALA A 221 -5.26 -6.58 16.76
CA ALA A 221 -6.50 -5.91 16.35
C ALA A 221 -6.29 -4.41 16.10
N PHE A 222 -5.52 -3.72 16.94
CA PHE A 222 -5.18 -2.31 16.75
C PHE A 222 -4.22 -2.07 15.58
N LEU A 223 -3.36 -3.05 15.27
CA LEU A 223 -2.46 -3.01 14.13
C LEU A 223 -3.15 -3.31 12.79
N ASN A 224 -4.43 -3.62 12.80
CA ASN A 224 -5.13 -4.16 11.62
C ASN A 224 -4.45 -5.42 11.05
N MET A 225 -3.79 -6.20 11.91
CA MET A 225 -3.03 -7.39 11.53
C MET A 225 -3.98 -8.46 11.00
N PRO A 226 -3.76 -9.00 9.78
CA PRO A 226 -4.57 -10.09 9.28
C PRO A 226 -4.39 -11.36 10.12
N THR A 227 -5.37 -12.25 10.05
CA THR A 227 -5.35 -13.55 10.73
C THR A 227 -4.72 -14.66 9.88
N TRP A 228 -4.22 -14.33 8.73
CA TRP A 228 -3.52 -15.20 7.79
C TRP A 228 -2.18 -14.57 7.39
N TYR A 229 -1.09 -15.29 7.63
CA TYR A 229 0.27 -14.82 7.35
C TYR A 229 1.05 -15.80 6.47
N SER A 230 0.89 -17.10 6.69
CA SER A 230 1.63 -18.13 5.97
C SER A 230 0.74 -19.33 5.60
N GLY A 231 1.21 -20.12 4.64
CA GLY A 231 0.47 -21.26 4.09
C GLY A 231 -0.52 -20.84 2.99
N ASP A 232 -0.97 -21.82 2.23
CA ASP A 232 -1.83 -21.62 1.06
C ASP A 232 -3.29 -21.37 1.41
N VAL A 233 -3.68 -21.64 2.66
CA VAL A 233 -5.07 -21.55 3.14
C VAL A 233 -5.10 -20.82 4.48
N PRO A 234 -6.00 -19.86 4.69
CA PRO A 234 -6.14 -19.18 5.98
C PRO A 234 -6.64 -20.15 7.07
N PRO A 235 -6.35 -19.87 8.35
CA PRO A 235 -6.99 -20.56 9.46
C PRO A 235 -8.52 -20.48 9.37
N ALA A 236 -9.22 -21.49 9.89
CA ALA A 236 -10.67 -21.47 9.94
C ALA A 236 -11.17 -20.23 10.71
N PRO A 237 -12.30 -19.61 10.31
CA PRO A 237 -12.80 -18.37 10.92
C PRO A 237 -13.04 -18.45 12.43
N GLN A 238 -13.33 -19.63 12.97
CA GLN A 238 -13.57 -19.86 14.40
C GLN A 238 -12.35 -20.35 15.17
N ASP A 239 -11.26 -20.66 14.48
CA ASP A 239 -10.01 -21.09 15.12
C ASP A 239 -9.17 -19.88 15.55
N HIS A 240 -9.63 -19.23 16.62
CA HIS A 240 -9.02 -18.01 17.14
C HIS A 240 -7.57 -18.21 17.61
N GLN A 241 -7.23 -19.40 18.08
CA GLN A 241 -5.85 -19.75 18.48
C GLN A 241 -4.93 -19.84 17.26
N ALA A 242 -5.34 -20.54 16.20
CA ALA A 242 -4.55 -20.62 14.97
C ALA A 242 -4.38 -19.25 14.31
N GLN A 243 -5.41 -18.40 14.32
CA GLN A 243 -5.35 -17.02 13.86
C GLN A 243 -4.34 -16.19 14.66
N GLN A 244 -4.33 -16.34 15.99
CA GLN A 244 -3.40 -15.63 16.87
C GLN A 244 -1.95 -16.08 16.61
N VAL A 245 -1.70 -17.36 16.37
CA VAL A 245 -0.36 -17.85 16.00
C VAL A 245 0.14 -17.19 14.72
N GLN A 246 -0.71 -17.04 13.71
CA GLN A 246 -0.37 -16.35 12.46
C GLN A 246 -0.01 -14.88 12.71
N GLN A 247 -0.77 -14.17 13.54
CA GLN A 247 -0.49 -12.79 13.92
C GLN A 247 0.84 -12.66 14.69
N TYR A 248 1.09 -13.56 15.63
CA TYR A 248 2.37 -13.63 16.34
C TYR A 248 3.55 -13.84 15.38
N GLU A 249 3.45 -14.80 14.48
CA GLU A 249 4.49 -15.07 13.49
C GLU A 249 4.79 -13.84 12.63
N ALA A 250 3.77 -13.14 12.15
CA ALA A 250 3.93 -11.91 11.39
C ALA A 250 4.67 -10.81 12.18
N LEU A 251 4.33 -10.64 13.46
CA LEU A 251 4.96 -9.65 14.33
C LEU A 251 6.45 -9.92 14.53
N VAL A 252 6.83 -11.17 14.84
CA VAL A 252 8.23 -11.50 15.17
C VAL A 252 9.10 -11.77 13.94
N ALA A 253 8.50 -12.11 12.80
CA ALA A 253 9.23 -12.36 11.55
C ALA A 253 9.65 -11.09 10.80
N GLY A 254 9.47 -9.92 11.40
CA GLY A 254 9.89 -8.64 10.82
C GLY A 254 8.88 -7.51 10.97
N GLY A 255 7.63 -7.79 11.35
CA GLY A 255 6.60 -6.75 11.52
C GLY A 255 7.02 -5.69 12.53
N LEU A 256 7.40 -6.10 13.74
CA LEU A 256 7.84 -5.18 14.79
C LEU A 256 9.07 -4.36 14.40
N GLU A 257 10.06 -5.00 13.75
CA GLU A 257 11.23 -4.28 13.25
C GLU A 257 10.84 -3.20 12.23
N ARG A 258 9.94 -3.54 11.30
CA ARG A 258 9.44 -2.60 10.29
C ARG A 258 8.67 -1.43 10.88
N TYR A 259 7.83 -1.67 11.89
CA TYR A 259 7.08 -0.59 12.56
C TYR A 259 8.01 0.41 13.23
N VAL A 260 9.05 -0.07 13.92
CA VAL A 260 9.99 0.79 14.64
C VAL A 260 10.95 1.50 13.70
N THR A 261 11.59 0.76 12.78
CA THR A 261 12.54 1.36 11.82
C THR A 261 11.85 2.29 10.82
N GLY A 262 10.66 1.92 10.37
CA GLY A 262 9.83 2.76 9.51
C GLY A 262 9.47 4.08 10.18
N ARG A 263 9.01 4.03 11.44
CA ARG A 263 8.72 5.24 12.23
C ARG A 263 9.94 6.14 12.38
N GLN A 264 11.10 5.57 12.70
CA GLN A 264 12.33 6.33 12.85
C GLN A 264 12.68 7.10 11.56
N GLN A 265 12.49 6.49 10.38
CA GLN A 265 12.70 7.15 9.11
C GLN A 265 11.63 8.21 8.79
N ILE A 266 10.38 7.98 9.19
CA ILE A 266 9.31 8.98 9.04
C ILE A 266 9.58 10.18 9.97
N GLU A 267 10.04 9.96 11.20
CA GLU A 267 10.44 11.03 12.11
C GLU A 267 11.61 11.86 11.56
N LEU A 268 12.59 11.23 10.91
CA LEU A 268 13.66 11.94 10.21
C LEU A 268 13.11 12.81 9.08
N ALA A 269 12.20 12.28 8.27
CA ALA A 269 11.59 13.02 7.17
C ALA A 269 10.79 14.24 7.66
N ALA A 270 10.05 14.08 8.74
CA ALA A 270 9.13 15.09 9.28
C ALA A 270 9.78 16.04 10.30
N GLY A 271 11.00 15.75 10.76
CA GLY A 271 11.66 16.50 11.82
C GLY A 271 11.04 16.35 13.21
N GLY A 272 10.27 15.28 13.45
CA GLY A 272 9.60 15.00 14.72
C GLY A 272 8.58 13.87 14.63
N ASN A 273 7.89 13.61 15.74
CA ASN A 273 6.90 12.56 15.85
C ASN A 273 5.49 13.04 15.49
N SER A 274 4.84 12.37 14.53
CA SER A 274 3.44 12.64 14.17
C SER A 274 2.42 11.78 14.91
N ALA A 275 2.86 10.69 15.54
CA ALA A 275 1.96 9.74 16.19
C ALA A 275 1.49 10.26 17.56
N TYR A 276 0.24 9.97 17.89
CA TYR A 276 -0.32 10.24 19.21
C TYR A 276 -1.26 9.14 19.65
N ASN A 277 -1.38 8.96 20.98
CA ASN A 277 -2.42 8.14 21.58
C ASN A 277 -3.07 8.81 22.79
N ALA A 278 -2.59 9.97 23.20
CA ALA A 278 -3.23 10.75 24.26
C ALA A 278 -4.70 11.06 23.88
N GLY A 279 -5.63 10.64 24.72
CA GLY A 279 -7.07 10.82 24.49
C GLY A 279 -7.72 9.78 23.59
N VAL A 280 -6.99 8.76 23.16
CA VAL A 280 -7.54 7.64 22.38
C VAL A 280 -8.40 6.74 23.27
N ASP A 281 -9.60 6.38 22.79
CA ASP A 281 -10.49 5.41 23.43
C ASP A 281 -10.24 4.01 22.87
N TYR A 282 -9.45 3.23 23.60
CA TYR A 282 -9.06 1.87 23.16
C TYR A 282 -10.23 0.88 23.14
N ARG A 283 -11.30 1.13 23.91
CA ARG A 283 -12.54 0.34 23.79
C ARG A 283 -13.21 0.59 22.44
N ALA A 284 -13.35 1.85 22.06
CA ALA A 284 -13.93 2.21 20.78
C ALA A 284 -13.09 1.68 19.59
N LEU A 285 -11.76 1.66 19.70
CA LEU A 285 -10.89 1.03 18.70
C LEU A 285 -11.20 -0.47 18.58
N LEU A 286 -11.27 -1.21 19.68
CA LEU A 286 -11.57 -2.64 19.64
C LEU A 286 -12.97 -2.92 19.09
N ASP A 287 -13.96 -2.16 19.51
CA ASP A 287 -15.35 -2.33 19.05
C ASP A 287 -15.51 -2.09 17.54
N SER A 288 -14.63 -1.30 16.94
CA SER A 288 -14.58 -1.06 15.48
C SER A 288 -13.78 -2.11 14.70
N SER A 289 -13.04 -2.99 15.39
CA SER A 289 -12.18 -3.99 14.76
C SER A 289 -12.96 -5.22 14.28
N ALA A 290 -12.67 -5.69 13.08
CA ALA A 290 -13.14 -6.98 12.59
C ALA A 290 -12.64 -8.18 13.42
N HIS A 291 -11.61 -7.99 14.23
CA HIS A 291 -11.02 -9.03 15.10
C HIS A 291 -11.51 -8.96 16.56
N ALA A 292 -12.50 -8.14 16.87
CA ALA A 292 -13.00 -7.98 18.24
C ALA A 292 -13.48 -9.31 18.86
N ASP A 293 -14.15 -10.16 18.10
CA ASP A 293 -14.65 -11.44 18.60
C ASP A 293 -13.51 -12.43 18.93
N GLN A 294 -12.45 -12.44 18.12
CA GLN A 294 -11.23 -13.20 18.40
C GLN A 294 -10.61 -12.75 19.73
N VAL A 295 -10.43 -11.46 19.92
CA VAL A 295 -9.86 -10.89 21.14
C VAL A 295 -10.69 -11.27 22.36
N ARG A 296 -12.00 -11.07 22.29
CA ARG A 296 -12.91 -11.41 23.39
C ARG A 296 -12.89 -12.90 23.74
N ALA A 297 -12.81 -13.78 22.73
CA ALA A 297 -12.71 -15.22 22.96
C ALA A 297 -11.41 -15.59 23.65
N LEU A 298 -10.26 -15.08 23.19
CA LEU A 298 -8.96 -15.38 23.78
C LEU A 298 -8.81 -14.82 25.21
N TYR A 299 -9.38 -13.62 25.49
CA TYR A 299 -9.40 -13.08 26.85
C TYR A 299 -10.23 -13.95 27.80
N ARG A 300 -11.40 -14.45 27.37
CA ARG A 300 -12.23 -15.35 28.18
C ARG A 300 -11.51 -16.67 28.45
N GLU A 301 -10.86 -17.25 27.45
CA GLU A 301 -10.08 -18.50 27.60
C GLU A 301 -8.91 -18.31 28.56
N ALA A 302 -8.26 -17.16 28.53
CA ALA A 302 -7.15 -16.82 29.42
C ALA A 302 -7.60 -16.43 30.85
N GLY A 303 -8.89 -16.21 31.07
CA GLY A 303 -9.40 -15.69 32.36
C GLY A 303 -8.99 -14.26 32.66
N LEU A 304 -8.67 -13.46 31.63
CA LEU A 304 -8.31 -12.05 31.75
C LEU A 304 -9.52 -11.13 31.70
N ASP A 305 -9.41 -10.00 32.40
CA ASP A 305 -10.38 -8.89 32.35
C ASP A 305 -10.01 -7.94 31.21
N LEU A 306 -10.68 -8.10 30.06
CA LEU A 306 -10.48 -7.24 28.89
C LEU A 306 -10.84 -5.78 29.19
N ASP A 307 -11.92 -5.54 29.95
CA ASP A 307 -12.36 -4.19 30.28
C ASP A 307 -11.31 -3.45 31.14
N ALA A 308 -10.64 -4.16 32.04
CA ALA A 308 -9.56 -3.61 32.83
C ALA A 308 -8.33 -3.24 31.97
N ASP A 309 -7.93 -4.09 31.04
CA ASP A 309 -6.81 -3.80 30.12
C ASP A 309 -7.13 -2.60 29.21
N LEU A 310 -8.33 -2.55 28.64
CA LEU A 310 -8.75 -1.41 27.79
C LEU A 310 -8.81 -0.09 28.59
N ALA A 311 -9.33 -0.13 29.83
CA ALA A 311 -9.37 1.04 30.69
C ALA A 311 -7.95 1.53 31.06
N THR A 312 -7.03 0.61 31.32
CA THR A 312 -5.63 0.90 31.59
C THR A 312 -4.97 1.57 30.39
N LEU A 313 -5.13 1.02 29.19
CA LEU A 313 -4.57 1.61 27.96
C LEU A 313 -5.10 3.04 27.76
N THR A 314 -6.40 3.26 27.88
CA THR A 314 -7.02 4.58 27.68
C THR A 314 -6.55 5.59 28.72
N ARG A 315 -6.44 5.17 29.98
CA ARG A 315 -6.02 6.06 31.09
C ARG A 315 -4.57 6.49 30.97
N ASP A 316 -3.69 5.56 30.60
CA ASP A 316 -2.23 5.74 30.67
C ASP A 316 -1.62 6.22 29.35
N ALA A 317 -2.40 6.33 28.29
CA ALA A 317 -1.95 6.85 26.99
C ALA A 317 -1.60 8.33 27.10
N ASP A 318 -0.35 8.69 26.82
CA ASP A 318 0.20 10.02 27.02
C ASP A 318 1.08 10.54 25.88
N VAL A 319 1.20 9.78 24.77
CA VAL A 319 1.99 10.22 23.63
C VAL A 319 1.24 11.30 22.86
N GLU A 320 1.88 12.44 22.71
CA GLU A 320 1.39 13.58 21.91
C GLU A 320 2.19 13.72 20.62
N ALA A 321 1.54 14.21 19.58
CA ALA A 321 2.19 14.50 18.30
C ALA A 321 2.86 15.88 18.32
N ASP A 322 3.95 16.01 17.56
CA ASP A 322 4.58 17.30 17.27
C ASP A 322 3.81 17.98 16.13
N PRO A 323 3.18 19.15 16.33
CA PRO A 323 2.30 19.76 15.35
C PRO A 323 3.01 20.06 13.99
N GLU A 324 4.29 20.41 14.04
CA GLU A 324 5.07 20.67 12.83
C GLU A 324 5.30 19.39 12.02
N ALA A 325 5.56 18.26 12.69
CA ALA A 325 5.69 16.95 12.04
C ALA A 325 4.36 16.51 11.40
N VAL A 326 3.24 16.71 12.08
CA VAL A 326 1.91 16.45 11.52
C VAL A 326 1.65 17.30 10.27
N ALA A 327 1.95 18.60 10.32
CA ALA A 327 1.78 19.50 9.18
C ALA A 327 2.67 19.09 8.00
N ASP A 328 3.91 18.70 8.25
CA ASP A 328 4.84 18.25 7.22
C ASP A 328 4.35 16.97 6.52
N LEU A 329 3.97 15.96 7.30
CA LEU A 329 3.47 14.70 6.74
C LEU A 329 2.09 14.85 6.08
N THR A 330 1.24 15.75 6.55
CA THR A 330 -0.01 16.08 5.87
C THR A 330 0.27 16.57 4.46
N ARG A 331 1.28 17.41 4.30
CA ARG A 331 1.66 17.98 2.99
C ARG A 331 2.37 16.97 2.10
N SER A 332 3.28 16.15 2.64
CA SER A 332 4.16 15.28 1.86
C SER A 332 3.68 13.85 1.72
N SER A 333 2.92 13.32 2.67
CA SER A 333 2.72 11.88 2.87
C SER A 333 1.27 11.46 3.13
N MET A 334 0.32 12.30 2.76
CA MET A 334 -1.12 12.02 2.81
C MET A 334 -1.76 12.21 1.45
N VAL A 335 -2.90 11.58 1.23
CA VAL A 335 -3.78 11.77 0.07
C VAL A 335 -5.02 12.55 0.48
N THR A 336 -5.62 13.27 -0.47
CA THR A 336 -6.86 14.04 -0.27
C THR A 336 -8.09 13.33 -0.84
N GLY A 337 -7.89 12.40 -1.76
CA GLY A 337 -8.95 11.76 -2.54
C GLY A 337 -9.38 12.53 -3.79
N GLU A 338 -8.81 13.71 -4.03
CA GLU A 338 -9.11 14.57 -5.20
C GLU A 338 -8.41 14.05 -6.47
N LEU A 339 -8.81 12.87 -6.94
CA LEU A 339 -8.22 12.25 -8.12
C LEU A 339 -8.45 13.09 -9.37
N ALA A 340 -7.39 13.31 -10.14
CA ALA A 340 -7.45 13.96 -11.45
C ALA A 340 -7.48 12.94 -12.61
N VAL A 341 -7.07 11.69 -12.36
CA VAL A 341 -6.95 10.61 -13.35
C VAL A 341 -7.51 9.30 -12.80
N PRO A 342 -7.88 8.33 -13.67
CA PRO A 342 -8.30 7.01 -13.24
C PRO A 342 -7.19 6.28 -12.45
N GLU A 343 -7.59 5.61 -11.39
CA GLU A 343 -6.72 4.77 -10.56
C GLU A 343 -7.32 3.38 -10.37
N LEU A 344 -6.51 2.36 -10.59
CA LEU A 344 -6.77 0.99 -10.16
C LEU A 344 -5.83 0.63 -9.02
N ALA A 345 -6.36 0.14 -7.91
CA ALA A 345 -5.58 -0.36 -6.79
C ALA A 345 -5.73 -1.88 -6.71
N ILE A 346 -4.63 -2.60 -6.52
CA ILE A 346 -4.65 -4.03 -6.20
C ILE A 346 -3.95 -4.30 -4.88
N HIS A 347 -4.52 -5.19 -4.07
CA HIS A 347 -4.03 -5.52 -2.75
C HIS A 347 -4.28 -6.99 -2.41
N THR A 348 -3.34 -7.64 -1.72
CA THR A 348 -3.60 -8.97 -1.15
C THR A 348 -4.53 -8.85 0.05
N VAL A 349 -5.44 -9.82 0.22
CA VAL A 349 -6.45 -9.78 1.30
C VAL A 349 -5.83 -9.90 2.69
N ALA A 350 -4.62 -10.45 2.79
CA ALA A 350 -3.92 -10.68 4.06
C ALA A 350 -2.49 -10.13 4.00
N ASP A 351 -2.36 -8.84 3.81
CA ASP A 351 -1.10 -8.10 3.87
C ASP A 351 -0.77 -7.73 5.32
N GLU A 352 0.31 -8.23 5.86
CA GLU A 352 0.73 -8.03 7.25
C GLU A 352 1.47 -6.72 7.49
N LEU A 353 2.03 -6.11 6.46
CA LEU A 353 2.80 -4.85 6.58
C LEU A 353 1.98 -3.62 6.23
N VAL A 354 1.16 -3.72 5.19
CA VAL A 354 0.22 -2.67 4.79
C VAL A 354 -1.16 -3.29 4.75
N PRO A 355 -1.88 -3.29 5.87
CA PRO A 355 -3.18 -3.92 5.97
C PRO A 355 -4.13 -3.47 4.85
N VAL A 356 -4.90 -4.41 4.33
CA VAL A 356 -5.84 -4.15 3.22
C VAL A 356 -6.88 -3.08 3.57
N GLU A 357 -7.09 -2.83 4.85
CA GLU A 357 -7.95 -1.77 5.40
C GLU A 357 -7.49 -0.35 5.00
N HIS A 358 -6.23 -0.18 4.55
CA HIS A 358 -5.80 1.06 3.87
C HIS A 358 -6.68 1.41 2.68
N GLU A 359 -7.13 0.40 1.94
CA GLU A 359 -7.98 0.58 0.77
C GLU A 359 -9.39 1.06 1.14
N ASP A 360 -9.94 0.60 2.26
CA ASP A 360 -11.23 1.09 2.77
C ASP A 360 -11.17 2.59 3.12
N TRP A 361 -10.18 2.99 3.91
CA TRP A 361 -9.97 4.39 4.26
C TRP A 361 -9.80 5.27 3.02
N TYR A 362 -8.99 4.80 2.07
CA TYR A 362 -8.73 5.53 0.82
C TYR A 362 -10.00 5.71 -0.03
N ALA A 363 -10.76 4.65 -0.21
CA ALA A 363 -12.03 4.71 -0.94
C ALA A 363 -12.99 5.73 -0.33
N GLU A 364 -13.04 5.83 1.00
CA GLU A 364 -13.85 6.84 1.68
C GLU A 364 -13.37 8.28 1.39
N GLN A 365 -12.04 8.52 1.36
CA GLN A 365 -11.51 9.84 1.03
C GLN A 365 -11.86 10.22 -0.42
N VAL A 366 -11.66 9.31 -1.35
CA VAL A 366 -12.00 9.51 -2.77
C VAL A 366 -13.50 9.78 -2.95
N ALA A 367 -14.35 9.03 -2.25
CA ALA A 367 -15.80 9.26 -2.28
C ALA A 367 -16.21 10.62 -1.70
N ARG A 368 -15.58 11.04 -0.60
CA ARG A 368 -15.82 12.36 0.01
C ARG A 368 -15.38 13.52 -0.90
N ALA A 369 -14.34 13.31 -1.69
CA ALA A 369 -13.88 14.27 -2.70
C ALA A 369 -14.79 14.30 -3.95
N GLY A 370 -15.71 13.34 -4.09
CA GLY A 370 -16.61 13.26 -5.24
C GLY A 370 -16.04 12.49 -6.44
N GLU A 371 -14.90 11.80 -6.26
CA GLU A 371 -14.13 11.17 -7.33
C GLU A 371 -14.27 9.64 -7.40
N ALA A 372 -15.28 9.06 -6.73
CA ALA A 372 -15.49 7.61 -6.70
C ALA A 372 -15.56 6.95 -8.10
N GLY A 373 -15.94 7.69 -9.12
CA GLY A 373 -15.97 7.23 -10.51
C GLY A 373 -14.60 6.96 -11.12
N LEU A 374 -13.53 7.54 -10.55
CA LEU A 374 -12.16 7.38 -11.02
C LEU A 374 -11.41 6.21 -10.36
N LEU A 375 -11.85 5.75 -9.19
CA LEU A 375 -11.18 4.67 -8.45
C LEU A 375 -11.88 3.33 -8.66
N ARG A 376 -11.07 2.29 -8.88
CA ARG A 376 -11.47 0.88 -8.70
C ARG A 376 -10.42 0.16 -7.86
N GLN A 377 -10.89 -0.81 -7.07
CA GLN A 377 -10.06 -1.62 -6.18
C GLN A 377 -10.34 -3.10 -6.45
N ALA A 378 -9.28 -3.89 -6.58
CA ALA A 378 -9.37 -5.32 -6.79
C ALA A 378 -8.43 -6.05 -5.82
N TYR A 379 -8.82 -7.25 -5.40
CA TYR A 379 -8.14 -7.95 -4.33
C TYR A 379 -7.67 -9.31 -4.78
N VAL A 380 -6.52 -9.71 -4.30
CA VAL A 380 -5.87 -10.99 -4.59
C VAL A 380 -5.98 -11.89 -3.36
N ASP A 381 -6.52 -13.10 -3.54
CA ASP A 381 -6.65 -14.11 -2.48
C ASP A 381 -5.28 -14.71 -2.15
N GLY A 382 -4.58 -14.07 -1.23
CA GLY A 382 -3.24 -14.43 -0.82
C GLY A 382 -2.83 -13.73 0.46
N ALA A 383 -1.86 -14.32 1.15
CA ALA A 383 -1.16 -13.73 2.28
C ALA A 383 0.18 -13.16 1.85
N GLY A 384 0.63 -12.11 2.53
CA GLY A 384 1.93 -11.50 2.34
C GLY A 384 1.88 -10.13 1.67
N HIS A 385 2.85 -9.31 2.06
CA HIS A 385 3.00 -7.94 1.55
C HIS A 385 3.49 -7.95 0.11
N CYS A 386 2.71 -7.39 -0.79
CA CYS A 386 3.03 -7.29 -2.22
C CYS A 386 3.25 -8.64 -2.93
N GLU A 387 2.68 -9.70 -2.43
CA GLU A 387 2.81 -11.06 -2.98
C GLU A 387 1.89 -11.27 -4.19
N PHE A 388 2.19 -10.56 -5.28
CA PHE A 388 1.50 -10.68 -6.55
C PHE A 388 2.25 -11.54 -7.54
N GLN A 389 1.51 -12.29 -8.37
CA GLN A 389 2.06 -12.93 -9.55
C GLN A 389 2.29 -11.88 -10.66
N PRO A 390 3.30 -12.05 -11.51
CA PRO A 390 3.51 -11.15 -12.65
C PRO A 390 2.26 -10.97 -13.52
N ALA A 391 1.53 -12.06 -13.79
CA ALA A 391 0.30 -12.03 -14.57
C ALA A 391 -0.80 -11.16 -13.94
N GLU A 392 -0.90 -11.14 -12.62
CA GLU A 392 -1.87 -10.31 -11.89
C GLU A 392 -1.56 -8.82 -12.03
N GLN A 393 -0.29 -8.45 -11.93
CA GLN A 393 0.16 -7.06 -12.09
C GLN A 393 -0.03 -6.56 -13.53
N VAL A 394 0.35 -7.37 -14.50
CA VAL A 394 0.21 -7.03 -15.94
C VAL A 394 -1.27 -6.95 -16.33
N ALA A 395 -2.11 -7.87 -15.88
CA ALA A 395 -3.55 -7.83 -16.16
C ALA A 395 -4.21 -6.57 -15.56
N ALA A 396 -3.81 -6.15 -14.36
CA ALA A 396 -4.27 -4.92 -13.75
C ALA A 396 -3.87 -3.68 -14.57
N LEU A 397 -2.62 -3.64 -15.05
CA LEU A 397 -2.16 -2.56 -15.92
C LEU A 397 -2.97 -2.50 -17.24
N GLN A 398 -3.21 -3.63 -17.87
CA GLN A 398 -4.02 -3.71 -19.09
C GLN A 398 -5.48 -3.28 -18.86
N ALA A 399 -6.07 -3.61 -17.70
CA ALA A 399 -7.41 -3.15 -17.32
C ALA A 399 -7.46 -1.63 -17.19
N LEU A 400 -6.45 -1.02 -16.57
CA LEU A 400 -6.33 0.44 -16.48
C LEU A 400 -6.19 1.07 -17.87
N GLU A 401 -5.37 0.51 -18.77
CA GLU A 401 -5.25 1.01 -20.14
C GLU A 401 -6.59 0.96 -20.90
N GLN A 402 -7.34 -0.13 -20.78
CA GLN A 402 -8.67 -0.22 -21.38
C GLN A 402 -9.63 0.84 -20.80
N ARG A 403 -9.53 1.15 -19.50
CA ARG A 403 -10.25 2.27 -18.89
C ARG A 403 -9.88 3.60 -19.54
N LEU A 404 -8.60 3.84 -19.79
CA LEU A 404 -8.11 5.05 -20.45
C LEU A 404 -8.58 5.14 -21.91
N ASP A 405 -8.60 4.03 -22.62
CA ASP A 405 -9.06 3.95 -24.01
C ASP A 405 -10.56 4.21 -24.17
N THR A 406 -11.36 3.64 -23.26
CA THR A 406 -12.83 3.65 -23.38
C THR A 406 -13.51 4.78 -22.59
N GLY A 407 -12.82 5.36 -21.62
CA GLY A 407 -13.38 6.33 -20.68
C GLY A 407 -14.30 5.70 -19.61
N ARG A 408 -14.42 4.38 -19.56
CA ARG A 408 -15.35 3.67 -18.67
C ARG A 408 -14.68 2.46 -18.02
N TRP A 409 -15.08 2.14 -16.80
CA TRP A 409 -14.62 0.95 -16.11
C TRP A 409 -15.37 -0.31 -16.57
N ASP A 410 -16.67 -0.23 -16.78
CA ASP A 410 -17.55 -1.40 -17.02
C ASP A 410 -17.19 -2.54 -16.03
N ASP A 411 -16.79 -3.72 -16.50
CA ASP A 411 -16.38 -4.89 -15.72
C ASP A 411 -14.86 -5.06 -15.59
N LEU A 412 -14.05 -4.03 -15.97
CA LEU A 412 -12.60 -4.15 -16.10
C LEU A 412 -11.90 -4.54 -14.80
N ALA A 413 -12.41 -4.09 -13.66
CA ALA A 413 -11.86 -4.41 -12.34
C ALA A 413 -12.54 -5.61 -11.66
N ASP A 414 -13.50 -6.27 -12.33
CA ASP A 414 -14.15 -7.46 -11.76
C ASP A 414 -13.18 -8.63 -11.68
N PRO A 415 -13.19 -9.40 -10.57
CA PRO A 415 -12.25 -10.50 -10.37
C PRO A 415 -12.24 -11.52 -11.52
N ALA A 416 -13.42 -11.88 -12.04
CA ALA A 416 -13.51 -12.83 -13.16
C ALA A 416 -12.85 -12.28 -14.43
N ARG A 417 -13.01 -10.98 -14.71
CA ARG A 417 -12.41 -10.31 -15.85
C ARG A 417 -10.87 -10.23 -15.72
N LEU A 418 -10.38 -9.83 -14.55
CA LEU A 418 -8.95 -9.75 -14.28
C LEU A 418 -8.28 -11.13 -14.30
N ASN A 419 -8.91 -12.16 -13.74
CA ASN A 419 -8.41 -13.53 -13.79
C ASN A 419 -8.33 -14.04 -15.23
N ALA A 420 -9.34 -13.79 -16.04
CA ALA A 420 -9.33 -14.20 -17.46
C ALA A 420 -8.21 -13.49 -18.23
N ALA A 421 -7.97 -12.20 -17.98
CA ALA A 421 -6.89 -11.44 -18.60
C ALA A 421 -5.51 -11.95 -18.16
N ALA A 422 -5.34 -12.25 -16.87
CA ALA A 422 -4.08 -12.78 -16.34
C ALA A 422 -3.78 -14.19 -16.88
N ASP A 423 -4.79 -15.07 -16.88
CA ASP A 423 -4.63 -16.44 -17.40
C ASP A 423 -4.31 -16.45 -18.91
N ALA A 424 -4.83 -15.48 -19.66
CA ALA A 424 -4.55 -15.33 -21.09
C ALA A 424 -3.08 -14.97 -21.40
N LEU A 425 -2.31 -14.51 -20.42
CA LEU A 425 -0.85 -14.27 -20.58
C LEU A 425 -0.04 -15.56 -20.58
N GLU A 426 -0.63 -16.68 -20.13
CA GLU A 426 0.00 -18.02 -20.14
C GLU A 426 1.37 -18.08 -19.42
N LEU A 427 1.50 -17.35 -18.29
CA LEU A 427 2.75 -17.30 -17.50
C LEU A 427 2.93 -18.45 -16.51
N GLY A 428 2.12 -19.51 -16.62
CA GLY A 428 2.27 -20.75 -15.84
C GLY A 428 1.71 -20.70 -14.42
N THR A 429 0.95 -19.65 -14.08
CA THR A 429 0.29 -19.49 -12.79
C THR A 429 -1.22 -19.31 -12.96
N THR A 430 -1.98 -19.65 -11.91
CA THR A 430 -3.44 -19.38 -11.87
C THR A 430 -3.66 -18.07 -11.12
N ALA A 431 -4.36 -17.13 -11.74
CA ALA A 431 -4.68 -15.84 -11.14
C ALA A 431 -5.69 -15.98 -9.99
N ARG A 432 -5.55 -15.13 -8.99
CA ARG A 432 -6.20 -15.26 -7.68
C ARG A 432 -7.08 -14.05 -7.32
N PHE A 433 -7.48 -13.22 -8.27
CA PHE A 433 -8.42 -12.15 -7.95
C PHE A 433 -9.72 -12.71 -7.40
N THR A 434 -10.21 -12.09 -6.33
CA THR A 434 -11.38 -12.56 -5.59
C THR A 434 -12.28 -11.39 -5.18
N PRO A 435 -13.60 -11.58 -5.10
CA PRO A 435 -14.47 -10.62 -4.44
C PRO A 435 -14.07 -10.45 -2.97
N PHE A 436 -13.88 -9.22 -2.54
CA PHE A 436 -13.46 -8.90 -1.17
C PHE A 436 -13.92 -7.49 -0.81
N ASP A 437 -14.31 -7.31 0.43
CA ASP A 437 -14.70 -6.02 0.99
C ASP A 437 -13.85 -5.78 2.25
N PRO A 438 -12.85 -4.89 2.21
CA PRO A 438 -12.00 -4.64 3.36
C PRO A 438 -12.78 -4.12 4.54
N ALA A 439 -12.41 -4.55 5.74
CA ALA A 439 -12.92 -3.97 6.96
C ALA A 439 -12.45 -2.51 7.11
N ARG A 440 -13.10 -1.78 8.02
CA ARG A 440 -12.72 -0.43 8.40
C ARG A 440 -11.30 -0.40 8.96
N LEU A 441 -10.53 0.62 8.62
CA LEU A 441 -9.22 0.87 9.22
C LEU A 441 -9.39 1.27 10.70
N VAL A 442 -8.92 0.44 11.61
CA VAL A 442 -8.95 0.73 13.05
C VAL A 442 -7.90 1.79 13.39
N GLY A 443 -8.29 2.81 14.14
CA GLY A 443 -7.38 3.84 14.63
C GLY A 443 -6.96 4.89 13.60
N GLY A 444 -7.60 4.93 12.45
CA GLY A 444 -7.37 5.94 11.43
C GLY A 444 -8.00 7.31 11.76
N LEU A 445 -7.59 8.33 11.04
CA LEU A 445 -8.14 9.67 11.14
C LEU A 445 -9.64 9.66 10.77
N GLY A 446 -10.45 10.21 11.67
CA GLY A 446 -11.90 10.23 11.51
C GLY A 446 -12.59 8.92 11.84
N GLU A 447 -11.87 7.90 12.28
CA GLU A 447 -12.38 6.62 12.70
C GLU A 447 -12.74 6.61 14.21
N PRO A 448 -13.59 5.66 14.68
CA PRO A 448 -13.96 5.56 16.09
C PRO A 448 -12.73 5.48 17.00
N GLY A 449 -12.80 6.14 18.16
CA GLY A 449 -11.76 6.14 19.19
C GLY A 449 -10.70 7.21 19.05
N ARG A 450 -10.63 7.93 17.91
CA ARG A 450 -9.78 9.10 17.72
C ARG A 450 -10.58 10.35 17.43
N ASP A 451 -10.19 11.47 18.06
CA ASP A 451 -10.80 12.78 17.80
C ASP A 451 -10.47 13.27 16.38
N ARG A 452 -11.52 13.81 15.71
CA ARG A 452 -11.40 14.35 14.34
C ARG A 452 -10.69 15.71 14.26
N ASP A 453 -10.54 16.38 15.41
CA ASP A 453 -10.10 17.79 15.49
C ASP A 453 -8.63 17.95 15.89
N ARG A 454 -7.81 16.89 15.77
CA ARG A 454 -6.38 16.95 16.09
C ARG A 454 -5.50 16.72 14.87
#